data_9f51a5abe755bec20b10d75145431979
#
_entry.id   9f51a5abe755bec20b10d75145431979
#
_cell.length_a   1.000
_cell.length_b   1.000
_cell.length_c   1.000
_cell.angle_alpha   90.00
_cell.angle_beta   90.00
_cell.angle_gamma   90.00
#
_symmetry.space_group_name_H-M   'P 1'
#
loop_
_entity.id
_entity.type
_entity.pdbx_description
1 polymer ?
#
loop_
_entity_poly.entity_id
_entity_poly.type
_entity_poly.pdbx_seq_one_letter_code
_entity_poly.pdbx_strand_id
1 'polypeptide(L)'
;MKTDVASMASAVLPYVVIGAVGFVFLLIATVWLRRAMRRWRFGSERDSVVKHWRAVEDLAGRGDAMSLKLAIIQADAVLDLALKAKSFPGTTTGERLKFASRKYHNLQRTFWARSLRNTLVHEAGSELKIAQAKKAIAEFKRALVTLGAL
;
A
#
# COMPACT_ATOMS: atom_id res chain seq x y z
N MET A 1 -47.12 -38.82 22.14
CA MET A 1 -45.68 -38.70 21.98
C MET A 1 -45.20 -38.00 20.67
N LYS A 2 -46.05 -37.70 19.70
CA LYS A 2 -45.72 -36.91 18.49
C LYS A 2 -46.01 -35.40 18.60
N THR A 3 -46.81 -34.99 19.57
CA THR A 3 -47.27 -33.59 19.76
C THR A 3 -46.23 -32.71 20.50
N ASP A 4 -45.38 -33.31 21.32
CA ASP A 4 -44.43 -32.55 22.14
C ASP A 4 -43.19 -32.01 21.36
N VAL A 5 -42.77 -32.73 20.31
CA VAL A 5 -41.61 -32.32 19.49
C VAL A 5 -41.95 -31.10 18.62
N ALA A 6 -43.19 -31.03 18.10
CA ALA A 6 -43.64 -29.92 17.29
C ALA A 6 -43.79 -28.62 18.10
N SER A 7 -44.27 -28.72 19.35
CA SER A 7 -44.41 -27.56 20.24
C SER A 7 -43.03 -27.02 20.72
N MET A 8 -42.07 -27.90 20.98
CA MET A 8 -40.69 -27.51 21.32
C MET A 8 -39.97 -26.86 20.13
N ALA A 9 -40.19 -27.39 18.91
CA ALA A 9 -39.60 -26.80 17.69
C ALA A 9 -40.11 -25.39 17.42
N SER A 10 -41.42 -25.13 17.63
CA SER A 10 -41.99 -23.79 17.45
C SER A 10 -41.52 -22.77 18.47
N ALA A 11 -41.19 -23.20 19.71
CA ALA A 11 -40.70 -22.35 20.75
C ALA A 11 -39.21 -21.98 20.53
N VAL A 12 -38.39 -22.85 19.94
CA VAL A 12 -36.96 -22.64 19.72
C VAL A 12 -36.67 -21.85 18.41
N LEU A 13 -37.53 -21.99 17.41
CA LEU A 13 -37.36 -21.37 16.08
C LEU A 13 -37.10 -19.85 16.12
N PRO A 14 -37.85 -19.02 16.89
CA PRO A 14 -37.62 -17.58 16.95
C PRO A 14 -36.27 -17.21 17.54
N TYR A 15 -35.77 -17.98 18.51
CA TYR A 15 -34.43 -17.70 19.11
C TYR A 15 -33.31 -18.04 18.13
N VAL A 16 -33.44 -19.09 17.34
CA VAL A 16 -32.46 -19.44 16.29
C VAL A 16 -32.45 -18.38 15.20
N VAL A 17 -33.62 -17.88 14.77
CA VAL A 17 -33.71 -16.81 13.77
C VAL A 17 -33.06 -15.50 14.29
N ILE A 18 -33.38 -15.11 15.53
CA ILE A 18 -32.77 -13.91 16.16
C ILE A 18 -31.25 -14.05 16.27
N GLY A 19 -30.77 -15.23 16.68
CA GLY A 19 -29.34 -15.53 16.76
C GLY A 19 -28.67 -15.46 15.38
N ALA A 20 -29.28 -16.02 14.34
CA ALA A 20 -28.75 -15.96 12.98
C ALA A 20 -28.70 -14.52 12.44
N VAL A 21 -29.76 -13.74 12.65
CA VAL A 21 -29.80 -12.32 12.25
C VAL A 21 -28.74 -11.51 13.00
N GLY A 22 -28.59 -11.72 14.31
CA GLY A 22 -27.54 -11.06 15.12
C GLY A 22 -26.13 -11.41 14.64
N PHE A 23 -25.89 -12.68 14.28
CA PHE A 23 -24.61 -13.12 13.75
C PHE A 23 -24.28 -12.47 12.39
N VAL A 24 -25.23 -12.38 11.49
CA VAL A 24 -25.07 -11.70 10.20
C VAL A 24 -24.77 -10.21 10.41
N PHE A 25 -25.47 -9.55 11.32
CA PHE A 25 -25.21 -8.16 11.69
C PHE A 25 -23.80 -7.97 12.23
N LEU A 26 -23.34 -8.87 13.08
CA LEU A 26 -21.97 -8.84 13.63
C LEU A 26 -20.91 -9.00 12.51
N LEU A 27 -21.13 -9.89 11.56
CA LEU A 27 -20.25 -10.05 10.39
C LEU A 27 -20.22 -8.78 9.54
N ILE A 28 -21.35 -8.17 9.26
CA ILE A 28 -21.42 -6.90 8.51
C ILE A 28 -20.71 -5.79 9.28
N ALA A 29 -20.95 -5.67 10.58
CA ALA A 29 -20.31 -4.66 11.42
C ALA A 29 -18.78 -4.82 11.46
N THR A 30 -18.26 -6.04 11.56
CA THR A 30 -16.81 -6.29 11.52
C THR A 30 -16.18 -5.93 10.18
N VAL A 31 -16.85 -6.21 9.07
CA VAL A 31 -16.39 -5.81 7.72
C VAL A 31 -16.41 -4.28 7.56
N TRP A 32 -17.48 -3.63 8.04
CA TRP A 32 -17.60 -2.17 8.02
C TRP A 32 -16.53 -1.49 8.87
N LEU A 33 -16.31 -1.97 10.09
CA LEU A 33 -15.31 -1.45 11.01
C LEU A 33 -13.89 -1.60 10.43
N ARG A 34 -13.57 -2.76 9.84
CA ARG A 34 -12.29 -2.99 9.14
C ARG A 34 -12.11 -2.06 7.95
N ARG A 35 -13.18 -1.75 7.19
CA ARG A 35 -13.14 -0.79 6.09
C ARG A 35 -12.98 0.65 6.57
N ALA A 36 -13.66 1.04 7.64
CA ALA A 36 -13.53 2.36 8.25
C ALA A 36 -12.11 2.59 8.80
N MET A 37 -11.59 1.66 9.61
CA MET A 37 -10.22 1.75 10.14
C MET A 37 -9.18 1.81 9.02
N ARG A 38 -9.39 1.10 7.89
CA ARG A 38 -8.50 1.15 6.73
C ARG A 38 -8.49 2.54 6.07
N ARG A 39 -9.66 3.22 5.98
CA ARG A 39 -9.76 4.58 5.44
C ARG A 39 -9.05 5.61 6.33
N TRP A 40 -9.18 5.48 7.64
CA TRP A 40 -8.54 6.37 8.61
C TRP A 40 -7.02 6.22 8.60
N ARG A 41 -6.53 4.98 8.61
CA ARG A 41 -5.09 4.71 8.50
C ARG A 41 -4.51 5.25 7.20
N PHE A 42 -5.22 5.08 6.08
CA PHE A 42 -4.75 5.56 4.78
C PHE A 42 -4.64 7.10 4.71
N GLY A 43 -5.51 7.85 5.37
CA GLY A 43 -5.41 9.31 5.46
C GLY A 43 -4.12 9.75 6.16
N SER A 44 -3.86 9.25 7.37
CA SER A 44 -2.64 9.55 8.13
C SER A 44 -1.36 9.07 7.43
N GLU A 45 -1.40 7.90 6.79
CA GLU A 45 -0.27 7.35 6.04
C GLU A 45 -0.01 8.14 4.74
N ARG A 46 -1.05 8.69 4.10
CA ARG A 46 -0.91 9.58 2.94
C ARG A 46 -0.18 10.87 3.30
N ASP A 47 -0.54 11.51 4.41
CA ASP A 47 0.14 12.73 4.89
C ASP A 47 1.62 12.46 5.15
N SER A 48 1.94 11.28 5.70
CA SER A 48 3.32 10.83 5.88
C SER A 48 4.03 10.65 4.54
N VAL A 49 3.40 10.02 3.55
CA VAL A 49 3.97 9.85 2.20
C VAL A 49 4.25 11.20 1.56
N VAL A 50 3.29 12.14 1.60
CA VAL A 50 3.45 13.50 1.06
C VAL A 50 4.60 14.24 1.73
N LYS A 51 4.71 14.16 3.06
CA LYS A 51 5.80 14.78 3.83
C LYS A 51 7.17 14.23 3.40
N HIS A 52 7.32 12.92 3.32
CA HIS A 52 8.59 12.29 2.92
C HIS A 52 8.90 12.55 1.44
N TRP A 53 7.87 12.63 0.58
CA TRP A 53 8.07 12.96 -0.83
C TRP A 53 8.62 14.38 -1.03
N ARG A 54 8.20 15.37 -0.23
CA ARG A 54 8.78 16.72 -0.27
C ARG A 54 10.28 16.70 -0.02
N ALA A 55 10.76 15.90 0.94
CA ALA A 55 12.18 15.74 1.18
C ALA A 55 12.92 15.14 -0.02
N VAL A 56 12.29 14.22 -0.77
CA VAL A 56 12.84 13.70 -2.04
C VAL A 56 12.93 14.81 -3.09
N GLU A 57 11.91 15.66 -3.22
CA GLU A 57 11.91 16.79 -4.16
C GLU A 57 12.98 17.83 -3.79
N ASP A 58 13.17 18.13 -2.51
CA ASP A 58 14.22 19.04 -2.02
C ASP A 58 15.62 18.51 -2.37
N LEU A 59 15.87 17.23 -2.16
CA LEU A 59 17.13 16.59 -2.54
C LEU A 59 17.35 16.61 -4.06
N ALA A 60 16.30 16.28 -4.82
CA ALA A 60 16.36 16.29 -6.28
C ALA A 60 16.60 17.69 -6.85
N GLY A 61 16.11 18.73 -6.17
CA GLY A 61 16.27 20.14 -6.54
C GLY A 61 17.71 20.64 -6.42
N ARG A 62 18.55 20.02 -5.56
CA ARG A 62 19.97 20.39 -5.42
C ARG A 62 20.80 20.05 -6.66
N GLY A 63 20.42 19.01 -7.40
CA GLY A 63 20.98 18.67 -8.71
C GLY A 63 22.36 18.02 -8.69
N ASP A 64 23.06 17.94 -7.57
CA ASP A 64 24.34 17.25 -7.45
C ASP A 64 24.16 15.72 -7.36
N ALA A 65 25.19 14.97 -7.76
CA ALA A 65 25.14 13.52 -7.87
C ALA A 65 24.82 12.82 -6.54
N MET A 66 25.35 13.34 -5.42
CA MET A 66 25.12 12.74 -4.09
C MET A 66 23.68 12.96 -3.63
N SER A 67 23.16 14.18 -3.76
CA SER A 67 21.77 14.50 -3.43
C SER A 67 20.79 13.72 -4.30
N LEU A 68 21.07 13.54 -5.60
CA LEU A 68 20.25 12.72 -6.50
C LEU A 68 20.28 11.24 -6.12
N LYS A 69 21.45 10.70 -5.75
CA LYS A 69 21.58 9.32 -5.24
C LYS A 69 20.72 9.13 -3.99
N LEU A 70 20.80 10.05 -3.04
CA LEU A 70 20.02 10.01 -1.80
C LEU A 70 18.52 10.15 -2.09
N ALA A 71 18.13 11.02 -3.03
CA ALA A 71 16.74 11.18 -3.46
C ALA A 71 16.14 9.88 -4.01
N ILE A 72 16.89 9.12 -4.83
CA ILE A 72 16.45 7.83 -5.36
C ILE A 72 16.24 6.80 -4.23
N ILE A 73 17.17 6.74 -3.27
CA ILE A 73 17.07 5.81 -2.13
C ILE A 73 15.84 6.15 -1.27
N GLN A 74 15.62 7.43 -0.99
CA GLN A 74 14.45 7.87 -0.23
C GLN A 74 13.16 7.67 -1.00
N ALA A 75 13.14 7.89 -2.33
CA ALA A 75 11.97 7.65 -3.17
C ALA A 75 11.49 6.19 -3.13
N ASP A 76 12.42 5.21 -3.11
CA ASP A 76 12.09 3.79 -2.94
C ASP A 76 11.47 3.51 -1.55
N ALA A 77 12.00 4.14 -0.50
CA ALA A 77 11.43 4.01 0.85
C ALA A 77 10.01 4.61 0.93
N VAL A 78 9.77 5.75 0.28
CA VAL A 78 8.44 6.38 0.19
C VAL A 78 7.47 5.52 -0.60
N LEU A 79 7.93 4.88 -1.68
CA LEU A 79 7.13 3.90 -2.42
C LEU A 79 6.72 2.72 -1.52
N ASP A 80 7.64 2.20 -0.69
CA ASP A 80 7.34 1.11 0.24
C ASP A 80 6.27 1.51 1.26
N LEU A 81 6.36 2.73 1.81
CA LEU A 81 5.32 3.28 2.69
C LEU A 81 3.95 3.30 1.99
N ALA A 82 3.88 3.79 0.76
CA ALA A 82 2.64 3.85 -0.01
C ALA A 82 2.06 2.47 -0.32
N LEU A 83 2.91 1.49 -0.65
CA LEU A 83 2.50 0.11 -0.91
C LEU A 83 1.98 -0.58 0.36
N LYS A 84 2.62 -0.33 1.52
CA LYS A 84 2.15 -0.81 2.83
C LYS A 84 0.81 -0.17 3.21
N ALA A 85 0.67 1.13 3.05
CA ALA A 85 -0.57 1.86 3.29
C ALA A 85 -1.75 1.29 2.49
N LYS A 86 -1.49 0.87 1.25
CA LYS A 86 -2.47 0.19 0.38
C LYS A 86 -2.65 -1.29 0.71
N SER A 87 -1.95 -1.81 1.73
CA SER A 87 -2.04 -3.21 2.17
C SER A 87 -1.72 -4.23 1.06
N PHE A 88 -0.78 -3.91 0.16
CA PHE A 88 -0.29 -4.89 -0.79
C PHE A 88 0.52 -5.97 -0.06
N PRO A 89 0.27 -7.26 -0.34
CA PRO A 89 0.97 -8.36 0.30
C PRO A 89 2.44 -8.42 -0.14
N GLY A 90 3.31 -8.90 0.76
CA GLY A 90 4.74 -9.07 0.53
C GLY A 90 5.58 -8.66 1.72
N THR A 91 6.76 -9.23 1.85
CA THR A 91 7.74 -8.92 2.90
C THR A 91 8.67 -7.79 2.47
N THR A 92 8.98 -7.73 1.17
CA THR A 92 9.86 -6.72 0.56
C THR A 92 9.06 -5.73 -0.30
N THR A 93 9.65 -4.55 -0.54
CA THR A 93 9.08 -3.55 -1.48
C THR A 93 8.89 -4.15 -2.88
N GLY A 94 9.83 -5.01 -3.33
CA GLY A 94 9.74 -5.67 -4.64
C GLY A 94 8.55 -6.59 -4.76
N GLU A 95 8.28 -7.39 -3.74
CA GLU A 95 7.11 -8.26 -3.71
C GLU A 95 5.81 -7.45 -3.70
N ARG A 96 5.72 -6.42 -2.84
CA ARG A 96 4.54 -5.52 -2.81
C ARG A 96 4.32 -4.85 -4.16
N LEU A 97 5.38 -4.36 -4.79
CA LEU A 97 5.32 -3.76 -6.12
C LEU A 97 4.86 -4.77 -7.18
N LYS A 98 5.32 -6.02 -7.11
CA LYS A 98 4.88 -7.10 -8.00
C LYS A 98 3.37 -7.37 -7.88
N PHE A 99 2.83 -7.40 -6.66
CA PHE A 99 1.40 -7.53 -6.45
C PHE A 99 0.63 -6.29 -6.94
N ALA A 100 1.15 -5.09 -6.66
CA ALA A 100 0.54 -3.85 -7.09
C ALA A 100 0.51 -3.71 -8.63
N SER A 101 1.58 -4.14 -9.32
CA SER A 101 1.68 -4.07 -10.79
C SER A 101 0.70 -4.98 -11.53
N ARG A 102 0.18 -6.03 -10.88
CA ARG A 102 -0.91 -6.84 -11.45
C ARG A 102 -2.22 -6.06 -11.55
N LYS A 103 -2.44 -5.13 -10.64
CA LYS A 103 -3.62 -4.24 -10.62
C LYS A 103 -3.39 -2.95 -11.41
N TYR A 104 -2.17 -2.40 -11.34
CA TYR A 104 -1.80 -1.12 -11.94
C TYR A 104 -0.64 -1.33 -12.92
N HIS A 105 -0.93 -1.53 -14.20
CA HIS A 105 0.07 -1.83 -15.23
C HIS A 105 1.14 -0.74 -15.37
N ASN A 106 0.80 0.52 -15.08
CA ASN A 106 1.73 1.65 -15.12
C ASN A 106 2.89 1.54 -14.13
N LEU A 107 2.80 0.64 -13.12
CA LEU A 107 3.87 0.41 -12.16
C LEU A 107 5.03 -0.43 -12.71
N GLN A 108 4.90 -1.02 -13.90
CA GLN A 108 5.96 -1.82 -14.52
C GLN A 108 7.28 -1.04 -14.68
N ARG A 109 7.20 0.23 -15.02
CA ARG A 109 8.40 1.09 -15.19
C ARG A 109 9.14 1.36 -13.88
N THR A 110 8.45 1.25 -12.76
CA THR A 110 9.03 1.44 -11.42
C THR A 110 10.06 0.37 -11.07
N PHE A 111 9.96 -0.84 -11.66
CA PHE A 111 10.97 -1.88 -11.46
C PHE A 111 12.36 -1.46 -11.95
N TRP A 112 12.43 -0.74 -13.08
CA TRP A 112 13.69 -0.18 -13.57
C TRP A 112 14.27 0.84 -12.57
N ALA A 113 13.46 1.77 -12.05
CA ALA A 113 13.92 2.75 -11.06
C ALA A 113 14.42 2.08 -9.77
N ARG A 114 13.76 1.01 -9.33
CA ARG A 114 14.21 0.19 -8.20
C ARG A 114 15.50 -0.58 -8.50
N SER A 115 15.65 -1.12 -9.71
CA SER A 115 16.90 -1.77 -10.12
C SER A 115 18.07 -0.77 -10.05
N LEU A 116 17.90 0.44 -10.57
CA LEU A 116 18.89 1.50 -10.46
C LEU A 116 19.22 1.81 -8.98
N ARG A 117 18.21 1.94 -8.11
CA ARG A 117 18.42 2.13 -6.66
C ARG A 117 19.26 1.01 -6.05
N ASN A 118 19.00 -0.25 -6.42
CA ASN A 118 19.75 -1.38 -5.91
C ASN A 118 21.21 -1.34 -6.35
N THR A 119 21.47 -1.05 -7.62
CA THR A 119 22.85 -0.81 -8.13
C THR A 119 23.55 0.27 -7.31
N LEU A 120 22.92 1.43 -7.09
CA LEU A 120 23.51 2.54 -6.33
C LEU A 120 23.83 2.21 -4.86
N VAL A 121 23.14 1.25 -4.26
CA VAL A 121 23.37 0.85 -2.86
C VAL A 121 24.43 -0.25 -2.77
N HIS A 122 24.46 -1.18 -3.71
CA HIS A 122 25.31 -2.37 -3.63
C HIS A 122 26.62 -2.25 -4.39
N GLU A 123 26.70 -1.37 -5.39
CA GLU A 123 27.91 -1.19 -6.20
C GLU A 123 28.64 0.09 -5.79
N ALA A 124 29.72 -0.07 -5.02
CA ALA A 124 30.58 1.05 -4.67
C ALA A 124 31.26 1.60 -5.94
N GLY A 125 31.07 2.91 -6.21
CA GLY A 125 31.66 3.56 -7.38
C GLY A 125 30.79 3.58 -8.64
N SER A 126 29.54 3.10 -8.60
CA SER A 126 28.63 3.25 -9.73
C SER A 126 28.39 4.73 -10.07
N GLU A 127 28.75 5.13 -11.30
CA GLU A 127 28.47 6.47 -11.80
C GLU A 127 26.98 6.66 -12.06
N LEU A 128 26.41 7.67 -11.42
CA LEU A 128 25.02 8.06 -11.62
C LEU A 128 24.94 9.22 -12.62
N LYS A 129 24.41 8.96 -13.81
CA LYS A 129 24.09 10.02 -14.77
C LYS A 129 22.88 10.83 -14.26
N ILE A 130 23.01 12.16 -14.21
CA ILE A 130 21.94 13.07 -13.74
C ILE A 130 20.61 12.81 -14.46
N ALA A 131 20.64 12.56 -15.77
CA ALA A 131 19.45 12.24 -16.56
C ALA A 131 18.78 10.94 -16.10
N GLN A 132 19.54 9.90 -15.77
CA GLN A 132 19.01 8.64 -15.21
C GLN A 132 18.39 8.86 -13.84
N ALA A 133 19.04 9.65 -12.98
CA ALA A 133 18.52 9.98 -11.67
C ALA A 133 17.17 10.68 -11.74
N LYS A 134 17.08 11.74 -12.54
CA LYS A 134 15.82 12.48 -12.74
C LYS A 134 14.72 11.59 -13.30
N LYS A 135 15.05 10.70 -14.26
CA LYS A 135 14.09 9.72 -14.80
C LYS A 135 13.60 8.76 -13.73
N ALA A 136 14.48 8.22 -12.89
CA ALA A 136 14.11 7.30 -11.81
C ALA A 136 13.18 7.95 -10.78
N ILE A 137 13.51 9.18 -10.36
CA ILE A 137 12.66 9.96 -9.43
C ILE A 137 11.28 10.22 -10.06
N ALA A 138 11.22 10.55 -11.34
CA ALA A 138 9.95 10.74 -12.06
C ALA A 138 9.12 9.45 -12.12
N GLU A 139 9.74 8.26 -12.29
CA GLU A 139 9.02 6.99 -12.26
C GLU A 139 8.47 6.67 -10.85
N PHE A 140 9.23 6.95 -9.78
CA PHE A 140 8.72 6.83 -8.41
C PHE A 140 7.54 7.78 -8.17
N LYS A 141 7.62 9.04 -8.63
CA LYS A 141 6.50 10.00 -8.52
C LYS A 141 5.24 9.49 -9.22
N ARG A 142 5.39 9.00 -10.46
CA ARG A 142 4.26 8.41 -11.21
C ARG A 142 3.64 7.23 -10.48
N ALA A 143 4.47 6.37 -9.88
CA ALA A 143 3.99 5.24 -9.10
C ALA A 143 3.15 5.71 -7.90
N LEU A 144 3.61 6.71 -7.15
CA LEU A 144 2.89 7.26 -6.00
C LEU A 144 1.56 7.92 -6.41
N VAL A 145 1.55 8.66 -7.53
CA VAL A 145 0.32 9.22 -8.11
C VAL A 145 -0.64 8.09 -8.54
N THR A 146 -0.14 7.06 -9.23
CA THR A 146 -0.96 5.90 -9.64
C THR A 146 -1.58 5.19 -8.44
N LEU A 147 -0.85 5.14 -7.32
CA LEU A 147 -1.35 4.59 -6.06
C LEU A 147 -2.31 5.56 -5.33
N GLY A 148 -2.47 6.80 -5.78
CA GLY A 148 -3.25 7.84 -5.10
C GLY A 148 -2.66 8.23 -3.75
N ALA A 149 -1.34 8.15 -3.62
CA ALA A 149 -0.59 8.50 -2.41
C ALA A 149 -0.05 9.95 -2.46
N LEU A 150 0.05 10.50 -3.67
CA LEU A 150 0.31 11.91 -3.96
C LEU A 150 -0.88 12.52 -4.67
#